data_b328f0971e7956c9186f2f2b82303368
#
_entry.id   b328f0971e7956c9186f2f2b82303368
#
_cell.length_a   1.000
_cell.length_b   1.000
_cell.length_c   1.000
_cell.angle_alpha   90.00
_cell.angle_beta   90.00
_cell.angle_gamma   90.00
#
_symmetry.space_group_name_H-M   'P 1'
#
loop_
_entity.id
_entity.type
_entity.pdbx_description
1 polymer ?
#
loop_
_entity_poly.entity_id
_entity_poly.type
_entity_poly.pdbx_seq_one_letter_code
_entity_poly.pdbx_strand_id
1 'polypeptide(L)'
;MTDDARRRPRPGADVAAGGGESLALDQAFDGDSLYTLRAAVAAHGSQAGLSDGRTRDLVLAVHELAANAVRHGAGQGRLRLWAAHDTVRCEVTDEGAPDAADPALWQAEPGHGLWLVRRIADSASVRSGASGTTAAVIFRRVRS
;
A
#
# COMPACT_ATOMS: atom_id res chain seq x y z
N MET A 1 -19.87 22.42 -15.29
CA MET A 1 -20.70 21.75 -15.01
C MET A 1 -20.54 20.36 -15.23
N THR A 2 -20.45 19.92 -16.30
CA THR A 2 -20.28 18.54 -16.51
C THR A 2 -19.02 18.02 -15.92
N ASP A 3 -18.12 18.91 -15.58
CA ASP A 3 -16.91 18.46 -14.99
C ASP A 3 -17.10 17.76 -13.70
N ASP A 4 -18.10 18.12 -12.95
CA ASP A 4 -18.31 17.50 -11.70
C ASP A 4 -18.57 16.03 -11.83
N ALA A 5 -19.32 15.63 -12.83
CA ALA A 5 -19.62 14.24 -13.01
C ALA A 5 -18.36 13.47 -13.34
N ARG A 6 -17.50 14.07 -14.12
CA ARG A 6 -16.30 13.37 -14.51
C ARG A 6 -15.32 13.26 -13.40
N ARG A 7 -15.33 14.21 -12.51
CA ARG A 7 -14.41 14.17 -11.42
C ARG A 7 -14.94 13.39 -10.26
N ARG A 8 -16.10 12.81 -10.41
CA ARG A 8 -16.63 12.02 -9.34
C ARG A 8 -15.70 10.86 -9.07
N PRO A 9 -15.32 10.63 -7.85
CA PRO A 9 -14.39 9.57 -7.54
C PRO A 9 -14.96 8.22 -7.85
N ARG A 10 -14.10 7.29 -8.17
CA ARG A 10 -14.53 5.95 -8.41
C ARG A 10 -14.70 5.21 -7.12
N PRO A 11 -15.53 4.16 -7.12
CA PRO A 11 -15.69 3.36 -5.93
C PRO A 11 -14.35 2.83 -5.47
N GLY A 12 -14.13 2.90 -4.23
CA GLY A 12 -12.87 2.43 -3.69
C GLY A 12 -11.82 3.49 -3.60
N ALA A 13 -11.77 4.36 -4.59
CA ALA A 13 -10.80 5.43 -4.55
C ALA A 13 -11.27 6.56 -3.67
N ASP A 14 -12.55 6.87 -3.74
CA ASP A 14 -13.06 8.00 -3.00
C ASP A 14 -13.19 7.72 -1.52
N VAL A 15 -13.19 6.48 -1.13
CA VAL A 15 -13.36 6.15 0.26
C VAL A 15 -12.26 6.78 1.11
N ALA A 16 -11.04 6.72 0.63
CA ALA A 16 -9.93 7.23 1.39
C ALA A 16 -9.43 8.55 0.87
N ALA A 17 -10.02 9.04 -0.17
CA ALA A 17 -9.46 10.21 -0.80
C ALA A 17 -9.47 11.42 0.09
N GLY A 18 -10.53 11.61 0.83
CA GLY A 18 -10.54 12.76 1.71
C GLY A 18 -10.23 14.05 1.00
N GLY A 19 -10.49 14.15 -0.26
CA GLY A 19 -10.33 15.40 -0.96
C GLY A 19 -8.91 15.89 -1.07
N GLY A 20 -8.14 15.38 -1.91
CA GLY A 20 -6.83 15.91 -2.11
C GLY A 20 -5.76 14.87 -2.29
N GLU A 21 -6.18 13.63 -2.34
CA GLU A 21 -5.22 12.56 -2.55
C GLU A 21 -4.85 12.47 -4.02
N SER A 22 -3.55 12.40 -4.31
CA SER A 22 -3.03 12.28 -5.67
C SER A 22 -2.21 11.02 -5.81
N LEU A 23 -2.42 10.31 -6.90
CA LEU A 23 -1.62 9.11 -7.17
C LEU A 23 -0.21 9.53 -7.57
N ALA A 24 0.76 9.15 -6.79
CA ALA A 24 2.14 9.55 -7.02
C ALA A 24 2.99 8.42 -7.58
N LEU A 25 2.61 7.17 -7.35
CA LEU A 25 3.39 6.02 -7.83
C LEU A 25 2.44 4.88 -8.12
N ASP A 26 2.66 4.22 -9.26
CA ASP A 26 1.87 3.05 -9.66
C ASP A 26 2.83 2.12 -10.38
N GLN A 27 3.22 1.04 -9.71
CA GLN A 27 4.31 0.21 -10.20
C GLN A 27 4.03 -1.26 -9.96
N ALA A 28 4.19 -2.05 -11.01
CA ALA A 28 4.12 -3.50 -10.89
C ALA A 28 5.42 -4.03 -10.31
N PHE A 29 5.34 -5.17 -9.65
CA PHE A 29 6.54 -5.78 -9.07
C PHE A 29 6.43 -7.29 -9.09
N ASP A 30 7.59 -7.94 -8.94
CA ASP A 30 7.70 -9.37 -8.72
C ASP A 30 8.87 -9.58 -7.77
N GLY A 31 9.29 -10.82 -7.58
CA GLY A 31 10.35 -11.11 -6.62
C GLY A 31 11.67 -10.48 -7.00
N ASP A 32 11.90 -10.25 -8.30
CA ASP A 32 13.17 -9.69 -8.74
C ASP A 32 13.22 -8.18 -8.65
N SER A 33 12.08 -7.53 -8.51
CA SER A 33 12.03 -6.07 -8.53
C SER A 33 11.70 -5.44 -7.17
N LEU A 34 11.75 -6.23 -6.09
CA LEU A 34 11.43 -5.69 -4.77
C LEU A 34 12.41 -4.59 -4.35
N TYR A 35 13.67 -4.74 -4.71
CA TYR A 35 14.65 -3.72 -4.36
C TYR A 35 14.34 -2.40 -5.06
N THR A 36 14.01 -2.48 -6.34
CA THR A 36 13.64 -1.28 -7.09
C THR A 36 12.38 -0.64 -6.54
N LEU A 37 11.41 -1.48 -6.15
CA LEU A 37 10.19 -0.99 -5.57
C LEU A 37 10.46 -0.21 -4.28
N ARG A 38 11.34 -0.73 -3.43
CA ARG A 38 11.69 -0.06 -2.19
C ARG A 38 12.30 1.31 -2.44
N ALA A 39 13.17 1.40 -3.44
CA ALA A 39 13.79 2.68 -3.77
C ALA A 39 12.76 3.69 -4.26
N ALA A 40 11.81 3.25 -5.07
CA ALA A 40 10.76 4.14 -5.56
C ALA A 40 9.88 4.63 -4.43
N VAL A 41 9.52 3.74 -3.51
CA VAL A 41 8.68 4.10 -2.38
C VAL A 41 9.42 5.10 -1.47
N ALA A 42 10.71 4.89 -1.26
CA ALA A 42 11.50 5.81 -0.45
C ALA A 42 11.51 7.21 -1.05
N ALA A 43 11.73 7.29 -2.36
CA ALA A 43 11.76 8.59 -3.03
C ALA A 43 10.41 9.29 -2.94
N HIS A 44 9.33 8.58 -3.20
CA HIS A 44 8.02 9.19 -3.19
C HIS A 44 7.54 9.53 -1.79
N GLY A 45 7.88 8.71 -0.80
CA GLY A 45 7.53 9.03 0.58
C GLY A 45 8.23 10.29 1.05
N SER A 46 9.50 10.41 0.71
CA SER A 46 10.26 11.59 1.06
C SER A 46 9.69 12.84 0.38
N GLN A 47 9.37 12.72 -0.91
CA GLN A 47 8.79 13.83 -1.66
C GLN A 47 7.43 14.24 -1.12
N ALA A 48 6.70 13.28 -0.56
CA ALA A 48 5.39 13.57 0.02
C ALA A 48 5.49 14.21 1.40
N GLY A 49 6.70 14.35 1.94
CA GLY A 49 6.89 15.09 3.18
C GLY A 49 7.02 14.24 4.42
N LEU A 50 7.17 12.93 4.28
CA LEU A 50 7.44 12.12 5.46
C LEU A 50 8.86 12.38 5.95
N SER A 51 9.04 12.33 7.26
CA SER A 51 10.37 12.42 7.83
C SER A 51 11.21 11.23 7.40
N ASP A 52 12.51 11.29 7.60
CA ASP A 52 13.38 10.17 7.26
C ASP A 52 12.97 8.90 7.99
N GLY A 53 12.65 9.02 9.26
CA GLY A 53 12.21 7.86 10.03
C GLY A 53 10.92 7.27 9.54
N ARG A 54 9.95 8.12 9.24
CA ARG A 54 8.66 7.62 8.74
C ARG A 54 8.78 7.08 7.33
N THR A 55 9.68 7.65 6.53
CA THR A 55 9.93 7.10 5.20
C THR A 55 10.51 5.70 5.32
N ARG A 56 11.43 5.48 6.24
CA ARG A 56 11.98 4.15 6.46
C ARG A 56 10.90 3.18 6.91
N ASP A 57 9.99 3.63 7.78
CA ASP A 57 8.88 2.79 8.21
C ASP A 57 7.99 2.43 7.04
N LEU A 58 7.70 3.39 6.18
CA LEU A 58 6.88 3.15 4.99
C LEU A 58 7.54 2.11 4.08
N VAL A 59 8.83 2.27 3.83
CA VAL A 59 9.55 1.33 2.97
C VAL A 59 9.50 -0.07 3.56
N LEU A 60 9.70 -0.19 4.86
CA LEU A 60 9.66 -1.48 5.52
C LEU A 60 8.27 -2.10 5.41
N ALA A 61 7.23 -1.31 5.67
CA ALA A 61 5.86 -1.81 5.58
C ALA A 61 5.55 -2.30 4.16
N VAL A 62 5.89 -1.51 3.16
CA VAL A 62 5.63 -1.89 1.77
C VAL A 62 6.42 -3.14 1.40
N HIS A 63 7.67 -3.23 1.85
CA HIS A 63 8.46 -4.41 1.56
C HIS A 63 7.81 -5.67 2.11
N GLU A 64 7.30 -5.60 3.35
CA GLU A 64 6.66 -6.78 3.95
C GLU A 64 5.41 -7.17 3.19
N LEU A 65 4.61 -6.18 2.79
CA LEU A 65 3.39 -6.46 2.05
C LEU A 65 3.71 -7.03 0.66
N ALA A 66 4.69 -6.46 -0.02
CA ALA A 66 5.05 -6.94 -1.35
C ALA A 66 5.69 -8.33 -1.27
N ALA A 67 6.52 -8.57 -0.27
CA ALA A 67 7.14 -9.87 -0.10
C ALA A 67 6.07 -10.94 0.19
N ASN A 68 5.03 -10.58 0.95
CA ASN A 68 3.92 -11.50 1.17
C ASN A 68 3.20 -11.82 -0.13
N ALA A 69 2.98 -10.82 -0.98
CA ALA A 69 2.33 -11.05 -2.27
C ALA A 69 3.16 -12.00 -3.14
N VAL A 70 4.47 -11.87 -3.09
CA VAL A 70 5.34 -12.73 -3.87
C VAL A 70 5.34 -14.15 -3.31
N ARG A 71 5.46 -14.30 -1.98
CA ARG A 71 5.59 -15.62 -1.38
C ARG A 71 4.27 -16.38 -1.30
N HIS A 72 3.19 -15.68 -0.99
CA HIS A 72 1.93 -16.32 -0.66
C HIS A 72 0.82 -16.04 -1.67
N GLY A 73 1.06 -15.17 -2.62
CA GLY A 73 0.08 -14.82 -3.62
C GLY A 73 0.50 -15.31 -4.99
N ALA A 74 0.31 -14.47 -5.99
CA ALA A 74 0.56 -14.83 -7.38
C ALA A 74 2.02 -14.73 -7.79
N GLY A 75 2.91 -14.32 -6.89
CA GLY A 75 4.31 -14.12 -7.24
C GLY A 75 4.62 -12.73 -7.76
N GLN A 76 3.61 -11.93 -7.94
CA GLN A 76 3.74 -10.58 -8.46
C GLN A 76 2.56 -9.76 -7.98
N GLY A 77 2.67 -8.46 -8.09
CA GLY A 77 1.60 -7.59 -7.67
C GLY A 77 1.81 -6.18 -8.18
N ARG A 78 1.04 -5.27 -7.63
CA ARG A 78 1.10 -3.88 -8.02
C ARG A 78 1.05 -3.01 -6.79
N LEU A 79 1.89 -1.98 -6.78
CA LEU A 79 1.89 -1.01 -5.70
C LEU A 79 1.39 0.32 -6.23
N ARG A 80 0.50 0.95 -5.46
CA ARG A 80 0.10 2.31 -5.72
C ARG A 80 0.31 3.13 -4.46
N LEU A 81 0.81 4.35 -4.65
CA LEU A 81 1.05 5.26 -3.55
C LEU A 81 0.34 6.57 -3.84
N TRP A 82 -0.47 7.02 -2.90
CA TRP A 82 -1.16 8.30 -2.99
C TRP A 82 -0.64 9.22 -1.91
N ALA A 83 -0.47 10.48 -2.27
CA ALA A 83 -0.06 11.51 -1.32
C ALA A 83 -1.21 12.49 -1.14
N ALA A 84 -1.49 12.84 0.11
CA ALA A 84 -2.48 13.85 0.43
C ALA A 84 -1.81 14.89 1.31
N HIS A 85 -2.59 15.87 1.75
CA HIS A 85 -2.03 16.96 2.53
C HIS A 85 -1.27 16.47 3.75
N ASP A 86 -1.82 15.53 4.47
CA ASP A 86 -1.21 15.09 5.73
C ASP A 86 -0.99 13.59 5.80
N THR A 87 -1.22 12.85 4.73
CA THR A 87 -1.05 11.40 4.76
C THR A 87 -0.41 10.89 3.49
N VAL A 88 0.21 9.73 3.61
CA VAL A 88 0.67 8.94 2.48
C VAL A 88 -0.01 7.58 2.61
N ARG A 89 -0.68 7.15 1.57
CA ARG A 89 -1.38 5.86 1.56
C ARG A 89 -0.77 4.98 0.48
N CYS A 90 -0.51 3.74 0.82
CA CYS A 90 -0.02 2.76 -0.14
C CYS A 90 -0.93 1.56 -0.17
N GLU A 91 -1.14 1.01 -1.37
CA GLU A 91 -1.85 -0.24 -1.54
C GLU A 91 -0.98 -1.22 -2.31
N VAL A 92 -0.94 -2.44 -1.82
CA VAL A 92 -0.27 -3.54 -2.51
C VAL A 92 -1.37 -4.52 -2.90
N THR A 93 -1.52 -4.75 -4.18
CA THR A 93 -2.57 -5.63 -4.71
C THR A 93 -1.90 -6.85 -5.32
N ASP A 94 -2.42 -8.03 -4.93
CA ASP A 94 -2.01 -9.30 -5.50
C ASP A 94 -3.21 -9.84 -6.26
N GLU A 95 -3.06 -9.98 -7.56
CA GLU A 95 -4.15 -10.38 -8.44
C GLU A 95 -4.21 -11.89 -8.67
N GLY A 96 -3.61 -12.66 -7.78
CA GLY A 96 -3.59 -14.07 -7.94
C GLY A 96 -4.91 -14.74 -7.62
N ALA A 97 -4.92 -16.06 -7.74
CA ALA A 97 -6.10 -16.85 -7.46
C ALA A 97 -6.46 -16.71 -5.98
N PRO A 98 -7.74 -16.79 -5.66
CA PRO A 98 -8.17 -16.61 -4.27
C PRO A 98 -7.51 -17.57 -3.28
N ASP A 99 -7.28 -18.81 -3.67
CA ASP A 99 -6.64 -19.73 -2.74
C ASP A 99 -5.16 -19.41 -2.56
N ALA A 100 -4.52 -18.80 -3.53
CA ALA A 100 -3.14 -18.37 -3.36
C ALA A 100 -3.08 -17.14 -2.46
N ALA A 101 -4.16 -16.37 -2.43
CA ALA A 101 -4.22 -15.14 -1.64
C ALA A 101 -5.01 -15.38 -0.36
N ASP A 102 -4.74 -16.47 0.33
CA ASP A 102 -5.46 -16.84 1.55
C ASP A 102 -5.33 -15.73 2.59
N PRO A 103 -6.43 -15.16 3.04
CA PRO A 103 -6.36 -14.08 4.04
C PRO A 103 -5.67 -14.49 5.33
N ALA A 104 -5.70 -15.78 5.67
CA ALA A 104 -5.06 -16.23 6.88
C ALA A 104 -3.55 -15.97 6.87
N LEU A 105 -2.94 -15.89 5.70
CA LEU A 105 -1.53 -15.65 5.59
C LEU A 105 -1.17 -14.21 5.89
N TRP A 106 -2.17 -13.35 5.99
CA TRP A 106 -1.96 -11.92 6.26
C TRP A 106 -2.31 -11.57 7.69
N GLN A 107 -2.51 -12.55 8.54
CA GLN A 107 -2.89 -12.28 9.91
C GLN A 107 -1.74 -11.66 10.68
N ALA A 108 -2.07 -10.78 11.61
CA ALA A 108 -1.07 -10.07 12.39
C ALA A 108 -0.64 -10.92 13.56
N GLU A 109 0.42 -11.69 13.38
CA GLU A 109 1.00 -12.52 14.43
C GLU A 109 2.47 -12.16 14.58
N PRO A 110 3.02 -12.27 15.77
CA PRO A 110 4.44 -12.02 15.95
C PRO A 110 5.26 -12.89 15.00
N GLY A 111 6.22 -12.30 14.32
CA GLY A 111 7.04 -13.02 13.36
C GLY A 111 6.54 -12.95 11.94
N HIS A 112 5.36 -12.41 11.71
CA HIS A 112 4.84 -12.23 10.35
C HIS A 112 4.93 -10.76 9.96
N GLY A 113 5.10 -10.53 8.66
CA GLY A 113 5.25 -9.18 8.16
C GLY A 113 4.09 -8.27 8.48
N LEU A 114 2.86 -8.79 8.42
CA LEU A 114 1.69 -7.97 8.70
C LEU A 114 1.65 -7.52 10.15
N TRP A 115 2.15 -8.35 11.07
CA TRP A 115 2.25 -7.94 12.46
C TRP A 115 3.12 -6.70 12.58
N LEU A 116 4.26 -6.70 11.90
CA LEU A 116 5.16 -5.55 11.92
C LEU A 116 4.50 -4.34 11.26
N VAL A 117 3.84 -4.55 10.13
CA VAL A 117 3.18 -3.46 9.41
C VAL A 117 2.16 -2.77 10.31
N ARG A 118 1.36 -3.56 11.05
CA ARG A 118 0.36 -2.97 11.92
C ARG A 118 0.97 -2.20 13.08
N ARG A 119 2.18 -2.51 13.45
CA ARG A 119 2.84 -1.80 14.54
C ARG A 119 3.45 -0.49 14.09
N ILE A 120 3.87 -0.37 12.84
CA ILE A 120 4.58 0.82 12.40
C ILE A 120 3.72 1.78 11.60
N ALA A 121 2.67 1.31 10.94
CA ALA A 121 1.78 2.18 10.18
C ALA A 121 0.75 2.81 11.11
N ASP A 122 0.25 3.96 10.73
CA ASP A 122 -0.84 4.59 11.48
C ASP A 122 -2.15 3.84 11.26
N SER A 123 -2.29 3.19 10.11
CA SER A 123 -3.45 2.37 9.82
C SER A 123 -3.04 1.31 8.81
N ALA A 124 -3.61 0.12 8.93
CA ALA A 124 -3.35 -0.96 7.99
C ALA A 124 -4.61 -1.80 7.86
N SER A 125 -4.88 -2.27 6.64
CA SER A 125 -6.03 -3.12 6.40
C SER A 125 -5.72 -4.08 5.27
N VAL A 126 -6.43 -5.21 5.25
CA VAL A 126 -6.29 -6.23 4.21
C VAL A 126 -7.68 -6.65 3.80
N ARG A 127 -7.92 -6.69 2.50
CA ARG A 127 -9.17 -7.17 1.96
C ARG A 127 -8.88 -8.24 0.90
N SER A 128 -9.66 -9.30 0.90
CA SER A 128 -9.55 -10.34 -0.11
C SER A 128 -10.88 -10.48 -0.83
N GLY A 129 -10.80 -10.80 -2.10
CA GLY A 129 -11.98 -10.98 -2.92
C GLY A 129 -11.68 -11.87 -4.10
N ALA A 130 -12.62 -11.95 -5.02
CA ALA A 130 -12.48 -12.84 -6.16
C ALA A 130 -11.29 -12.47 -7.04
N SER A 131 -10.90 -11.20 -7.04
CA SER A 131 -9.83 -10.74 -7.91
C SER A 131 -8.48 -10.64 -7.20
N GLY A 132 -8.37 -11.11 -5.97
CA GLY A 132 -7.11 -11.12 -5.26
C GLY A 132 -7.19 -10.42 -3.92
N THR A 133 -6.04 -10.03 -3.41
CA THR A 133 -5.92 -9.43 -2.09
C THR A 133 -5.31 -8.05 -2.22
N THR A 134 -5.87 -7.10 -1.49
CA THR A 134 -5.33 -5.75 -1.40
C THR A 134 -5.02 -5.43 0.04
N ALA A 135 -3.78 -5.05 0.29
CA ALA A 135 -3.34 -4.58 1.60
C ALA A 135 -3.04 -3.10 1.50
N ALA A 136 -3.50 -2.33 2.46
CA ALA A 136 -3.34 -0.89 2.44
C ALA A 136 -2.76 -0.40 3.75
N VAL A 137 -1.88 0.60 3.67
CA VAL A 137 -1.31 1.24 4.85
C VAL A 137 -1.41 2.74 4.70
N ILE A 138 -1.54 3.42 5.82
CA ILE A 138 -1.58 4.88 5.87
C ILE A 138 -0.53 5.35 6.86
N PHE A 139 0.26 6.33 6.43
CA PHE A 139 1.26 6.97 7.27
C PHE A 139 0.96 8.47 7.31
N ARG A 140 0.89 9.03 8.47
CA ARG A 140 0.69 10.47 8.62
C ARG A 140 2.02 11.18 8.49
N ARG A 141 1.98 12.33 7.82
CA ARG A 141 3.19 13.14 7.70
C ARG A 141 3.67 13.62 9.05
N VAL A 142 2.73 13.98 9.90
CA VAL A 142 3.07 14.47 11.24
C VAL A 142 2.39 13.57 12.24
N ARG A 143 3.17 12.96 13.09
CA ARG A 143 2.62 12.14 14.16
C ARG A 143 2.39 12.99 15.37
N SER A 144 1.23 12.88 15.93
CA SER A 144 0.97 13.66 17.14
C SER A 144 1.28 12.91 18.40
#